data_c783e0aec4349d9ff522689b5a23d785
#
_entry.id   c783e0aec4349d9ff522689b5a23d785
#
_cell.length_a   1.000
_cell.length_b   1.000
_cell.length_c   1.000
_cell.angle_alpha   90.00
_cell.angle_beta   90.00
_cell.angle_gamma   90.00
#
_symmetry.space_group_name_H-M   'P 1'
#
loop_
_entity.id
_entity.type
_entity.pdbx_description
1 polymer ?
#
loop_
_entity_poly.entity_id
_entity_poly.type
_entity_poly.pdbx_seq_one_letter_code
_entity_poly.pdbx_strand_id
1 'polypeptide(L)'
;MRTNRRSLLLTLLMMVMVVSIFAGCSSNNPGKDANGGNSTPANEPANAAPTDKPAAKKIVLGFAQIGAESGWRDAETASIKETFDNDPNFELKFSDAQQKQENQIKAIRSFIAQKVDAIGLAPVVESGWETVLKEAKDAGIPVFLLDRSITAGNEDLYTSFIGSDFVLEGQNAAKWMLDELGADAQVNIVQLEGTVGASAANDRKKGFEEAIAGHAGYRIVYSQTGDFTRAKGKEVMEAYLKKDKNIQVVYAHNDDMALGAVQAIEEAGLKPGTDIKIIGVDGIKGAFEAIAQGKMNVTIECNPLLGPQLKQAILDFKEGKELPRWIKSEEDVYFGQKAIDALPNRKY
;
A
#
# COMPACT_ATOMS: atom_id res chain seq x y z
N MET A 1 17.11 19.85 52.78
CA MET A 1 16.02 20.16 53.75
C MET A 1 14.68 19.96 53.08
N ARG A 2 13.87 19.06 53.70
CA ARG A 2 12.41 18.87 53.64
C ARG A 2 11.75 18.64 52.25
N THR A 3 11.46 17.38 51.80
CA THR A 3 10.35 16.45 52.17
C THR A 3 8.95 17.04 52.15
N ASN A 4 8.11 16.49 51.27
CA ASN A 4 6.74 15.95 51.52
C ASN A 4 6.16 15.46 50.20
N ARG A 5 5.91 14.20 49.97
CA ARG A 5 5.07 13.10 50.51
C ARG A 5 3.56 13.34 50.39
N ARG A 6 2.93 12.37 49.67
CA ARG A 6 1.55 11.85 49.77
C ARG A 6 0.49 12.63 48.97
N SER A 7 -0.29 11.95 48.11
CA SER A 7 -1.36 11.07 48.52
C SER A 7 -1.80 10.12 47.40
N LEU A 8 -1.86 8.87 47.77
CA LEU A 8 -2.51 7.71 47.18
C LEU A 8 -4.03 7.82 47.45
N LEU A 9 -4.89 7.56 46.46
CA LEU A 9 -6.27 7.14 46.75
C LEU A 9 -6.71 6.11 45.72
N LEU A 10 -6.78 4.91 46.21
CA LEU A 10 -7.53 3.77 45.70
C LEU A 10 -9.02 4.09 45.67
N THR A 11 -9.73 3.69 44.63
CA THR A 11 -11.13 3.25 44.75
C THR A 11 -11.36 2.01 43.94
N LEU A 12 -11.75 1.00 44.68
CA LEU A 12 -12.06 -0.38 44.34
C LEU A 12 -13.57 -0.51 44.14
N LEU A 13 -13.97 -1.45 43.29
CA LEU A 13 -15.21 -2.23 43.35
C LEU A 13 -16.51 -1.65 42.74
N MET A 14 -17.07 -2.29 41.71
CA MET A 14 -18.20 -3.22 41.88
C MET A 14 -18.47 -4.05 40.63
N MET A 15 -18.39 -5.33 40.84
CA MET A 15 -18.81 -6.43 40.00
C MET A 15 -20.32 -6.59 40.20
N VAL A 16 -21.12 -6.64 39.14
CA VAL A 16 -22.48 -7.15 39.19
C VAL A 16 -22.65 -8.22 38.11
N MET A 17 -22.70 -9.44 38.60
CA MET A 17 -23.08 -10.65 37.87
C MET A 17 -24.62 -10.71 37.88
N VAL A 18 -25.26 -10.85 36.70
CA VAL A 18 -26.66 -11.27 36.62
C VAL A 18 -26.73 -12.53 35.79
N VAL A 19 -26.88 -13.62 36.49
CA VAL A 19 -27.24 -14.94 35.96
C VAL A 19 -28.79 -14.98 35.92
N SER A 20 -29.36 -15.27 34.76
CA SER A 20 -30.77 -15.63 34.68
C SER A 20 -30.89 -16.98 33.98
N ILE A 21 -31.18 -17.96 34.82
CA ILE A 21 -31.58 -19.31 34.47
C ILE A 21 -33.09 -19.29 34.22
N PHE A 22 -33.55 -19.83 33.10
CA PHE A 22 -34.92 -20.34 33.00
C PHE A 22 -34.87 -21.77 32.46
N ALA A 23 -35.30 -22.66 33.36
CA ALA A 23 -35.52 -24.06 33.11
C ALA A 23 -37.02 -24.34 33.00
N GLY A 24 -37.34 -25.32 32.19
CA GLY A 24 -38.47 -26.25 32.39
C GLY A 24 -39.81 -25.75 31.84
N CYS A 25 -40.68 -26.53 31.28
CA CYS A 25 -41.05 -27.91 31.59
C CYS A 25 -41.82 -28.54 30.43
N SER A 26 -41.61 -29.81 30.33
CA SER A 26 -42.40 -30.83 29.63
C SER A 26 -43.84 -30.96 30.20
N SER A 27 -44.80 -31.28 29.35
CA SER A 27 -45.94 -32.13 29.80
C SER A 27 -46.57 -32.92 28.66
N ASN A 28 -46.76 -34.17 28.96
CA ASN A 28 -47.31 -35.28 28.19
C ASN A 28 -48.83 -35.20 27.91
N ASN A 29 -49.18 -35.85 26.80
CA ASN A 29 -50.31 -36.68 26.37
C ASN A 29 -51.29 -37.18 27.47
N PRO A 30 -52.50 -37.83 27.21
CA PRO A 30 -53.03 -38.43 25.99
C PRO A 30 -54.59 -38.30 25.82
N GLY A 31 -55.13 -38.79 24.68
CA GLY A 31 -56.57 -39.10 24.57
C GLY A 31 -57.06 -39.26 23.15
N LYS A 32 -57.21 -40.52 22.77
CA LYS A 32 -58.05 -41.24 21.85
C LYS A 32 -59.34 -40.54 21.42
N ASP A 33 -59.78 -40.64 20.14
CA ASP A 33 -60.58 -41.77 19.59
C ASP A 33 -60.83 -41.60 18.07
N ALA A 34 -61.04 -42.70 17.45
CA ALA A 34 -61.21 -43.08 16.07
C ALA A 34 -62.43 -42.43 15.34
N ASN A 35 -62.36 -42.28 14.05
CA ASN A 35 -63.21 -43.00 13.13
C ASN A 35 -62.80 -42.79 11.64
N GLY A 36 -63.03 -43.81 10.81
CA GLY A 36 -62.58 -44.09 9.51
C GLY A 36 -63.13 -43.20 8.36
N GLY A 37 -62.43 -43.22 7.26
CA GLY A 37 -62.81 -42.66 5.97
C GLY A 37 -61.78 -42.99 4.89
N ASN A 38 -62.11 -44.03 4.15
CA ASN A 38 -61.36 -44.52 3.00
C ASN A 38 -61.34 -43.46 1.86
N SER A 39 -60.18 -43.03 1.35
CA SER A 39 -60.07 -42.47 0.03
C SER A 39 -58.61 -42.62 -0.49
N THR A 40 -58.55 -43.11 -1.69
CA THR A 40 -57.45 -43.50 -2.59
C THR A 40 -56.30 -42.50 -2.68
N PRO A 41 -55.03 -42.96 -2.80
CA PRO A 41 -53.87 -42.04 -2.88
C PRO A 41 -53.75 -41.41 -4.27
N ALA A 42 -53.77 -40.09 -4.30
CA ALA A 42 -53.28 -39.30 -5.42
C ALA A 42 -51.74 -39.24 -5.37
N ASN A 43 -51.12 -39.62 -6.48
CA ASN A 43 -49.67 -39.45 -6.70
C ASN A 43 -49.28 -37.98 -6.64
N GLU A 44 -48.63 -37.55 -5.57
CA GLU A 44 -47.82 -36.33 -5.57
C GLU A 44 -46.48 -36.62 -6.25
N PRO A 45 -46.02 -35.73 -7.16
CA PRO A 45 -44.68 -35.84 -7.70
C PRO A 45 -43.66 -35.55 -6.60
N ALA A 46 -42.73 -36.47 -6.41
CA ALA A 46 -41.61 -36.33 -5.49
C ALA A 46 -40.90 -35.00 -5.76
N ASN A 47 -40.95 -34.11 -4.75
CA ASN A 47 -40.18 -32.88 -4.70
C ASN A 47 -38.70 -33.27 -4.68
N ALA A 48 -38.02 -33.13 -5.83
CA ALA A 48 -36.59 -33.32 -5.92
C ALA A 48 -35.92 -32.33 -4.99
N ALA A 49 -35.22 -32.81 -3.97
CA ALA A 49 -34.37 -32.02 -3.12
C ALA A 49 -33.40 -31.22 -3.99
N PRO A 50 -33.10 -29.95 -3.65
CA PRO A 50 -32.06 -29.20 -4.35
C PRO A 50 -30.76 -29.99 -4.22
N THR A 51 -30.20 -30.41 -5.37
CA THR A 51 -28.84 -30.94 -5.42
C THR A 51 -27.92 -29.76 -5.09
N ASP A 52 -27.42 -29.70 -3.86
CA ASP A 52 -26.33 -28.80 -3.48
C ASP A 52 -25.17 -29.06 -4.44
N LYS A 53 -25.02 -28.16 -5.42
CA LYS A 53 -23.84 -28.11 -6.26
C LYS A 53 -22.68 -27.82 -5.32
N PRO A 54 -21.60 -28.62 -5.30
CA PRO A 54 -20.46 -28.34 -4.43
C PRO A 54 -20.02 -26.90 -4.65
N ALA A 55 -19.92 -26.13 -3.58
CA ALA A 55 -19.41 -24.75 -3.67
C ALA A 55 -18.06 -24.80 -4.39
N ALA A 56 -17.89 -23.98 -5.42
CA ALA A 56 -16.64 -23.91 -6.15
C ALA A 56 -15.49 -23.60 -5.17
N LYS A 57 -14.38 -24.34 -5.28
CA LYS A 57 -13.22 -24.12 -4.41
C LYS A 57 -12.71 -22.70 -4.63
N LYS A 58 -12.63 -21.91 -3.55
CA LYS A 58 -12.08 -20.57 -3.61
C LYS A 58 -10.60 -20.58 -3.98
N ILE A 59 -10.17 -19.52 -4.67
CA ILE A 59 -8.75 -19.24 -4.93
C ILE A 59 -8.19 -18.59 -3.67
N VAL A 60 -7.17 -19.20 -3.06
CA VAL A 60 -6.53 -18.67 -1.85
C VAL A 60 -5.33 -17.83 -2.25
N LEU A 61 -5.37 -16.53 -1.96
CA LEU A 61 -4.27 -15.59 -2.16
C LEU A 61 -3.58 -15.31 -0.81
N GLY A 62 -2.27 -15.61 -0.71
CA GLY A 62 -1.43 -15.10 0.36
C GLY A 62 -0.84 -13.74 -0.05
N PHE A 63 -1.08 -12.68 0.71
CA PHE A 63 -0.52 -11.35 0.43
C PHE A 63 0.42 -10.89 1.54
N ALA A 64 1.70 -10.70 1.21
CA ALA A 64 2.75 -10.23 2.13
C ALA A 64 2.99 -8.73 1.91
N GLN A 65 2.29 -7.89 2.70
CA GLN A 65 2.42 -6.43 2.67
C GLN A 65 3.66 -5.95 3.44
N ILE A 66 4.22 -4.82 3.03
CA ILE A 66 5.37 -4.16 3.69
C ILE A 66 4.99 -3.70 5.10
N GLY A 67 3.92 -2.91 5.22
CA GLY A 67 3.50 -2.23 6.43
C GLY A 67 2.46 -1.15 6.12
N ALA A 68 2.51 -0.04 6.86
CA ALA A 68 1.66 1.14 6.72
C ALA A 68 2.53 2.39 6.88
N GLU A 69 3.57 2.53 6.04
CA GLU A 69 4.56 3.61 6.16
C GLU A 69 4.08 4.94 5.60
N SER A 70 3.07 4.92 4.74
CA SER A 70 2.58 6.11 4.02
C SER A 70 1.09 6.01 3.69
N GLY A 71 0.46 7.15 3.38
CA GLY A 71 -0.92 7.18 2.90
C GLY A 71 -1.11 6.41 1.58
N TRP A 72 -0.08 6.39 0.74
CA TRP A 72 -0.07 5.57 -0.48
C TRP A 72 -0.18 4.07 -0.17
N ARG A 73 0.61 3.59 0.82
CA ARG A 73 0.59 2.19 1.23
C ARG A 73 -0.74 1.76 1.85
N ASP A 74 -1.37 2.66 2.61
CA ASP A 74 -2.71 2.42 3.15
C ASP A 74 -3.74 2.26 2.01
N ALA A 75 -3.63 3.06 0.95
CA ALA A 75 -4.51 2.97 -0.22
C ALA A 75 -4.28 1.67 -1.01
N GLU A 76 -3.02 1.22 -1.19
CA GLU A 76 -2.73 -0.08 -1.82
C GLU A 76 -3.31 -1.22 -0.99
N THR A 77 -3.10 -1.21 0.33
CA THR A 77 -3.67 -2.20 1.24
C THR A 77 -5.19 -2.24 1.15
N ALA A 78 -5.84 -1.08 1.12
CA ALA A 78 -7.29 -0.98 0.94
C ALA A 78 -7.73 -1.57 -0.41
N SER A 79 -7.03 -1.24 -1.51
CA SER A 79 -7.31 -1.77 -2.85
C SER A 79 -7.22 -3.29 -2.90
N ILE A 80 -6.20 -3.89 -2.27
CA ILE A 80 -6.06 -5.35 -2.17
C ILE A 80 -7.23 -5.95 -1.38
N LYS A 81 -7.51 -5.45 -0.18
CA LYS A 81 -8.58 -5.97 0.66
C LYS A 81 -9.95 -5.82 0.00
N GLU A 82 -10.28 -4.65 -0.52
CA GLU A 82 -11.56 -4.41 -1.19
C GLU A 82 -11.76 -5.33 -2.41
N THR A 83 -10.69 -5.59 -3.16
CA THR A 83 -10.75 -6.45 -4.34
C THR A 83 -11.02 -7.91 -4.00
N PHE A 84 -10.39 -8.44 -2.95
CA PHE A 84 -10.40 -9.87 -2.65
C PHE A 84 -11.39 -10.26 -1.55
N ASP A 85 -11.62 -9.44 -0.52
CA ASP A 85 -12.58 -9.75 0.55
C ASP A 85 -14.03 -9.68 0.05
N ASN A 86 -14.30 -8.85 -0.97
CA ASN A 86 -15.63 -8.73 -1.57
C ASN A 86 -15.90 -9.75 -2.70
N ASP A 87 -14.92 -10.59 -3.09
CA ASP A 87 -15.13 -11.62 -4.11
C ASP A 87 -15.34 -13.00 -3.49
N PRO A 88 -16.54 -13.61 -3.63
CA PRO A 88 -16.84 -14.92 -3.04
C PRO A 88 -15.97 -16.06 -3.60
N ASN A 89 -15.30 -15.86 -4.73
CA ASN A 89 -14.40 -16.84 -5.35
C ASN A 89 -12.99 -16.81 -4.79
N PHE A 90 -12.67 -15.82 -3.94
CA PHE A 90 -11.35 -15.66 -3.34
C PHE A 90 -11.38 -15.81 -1.81
N GLU A 91 -10.23 -16.18 -1.26
CA GLU A 91 -9.92 -16.10 0.17
C GLU A 91 -8.57 -15.37 0.29
N LEU A 92 -8.55 -14.21 0.94
CA LEU A 92 -7.35 -13.44 1.19
C LEU A 92 -6.72 -13.82 2.53
N LYS A 93 -5.45 -14.23 2.51
CA LYS A 93 -4.59 -14.40 3.70
C LYS A 93 -3.60 -13.25 3.73
N PHE A 94 -3.95 -12.19 4.44
CA PHE A 94 -3.15 -10.97 4.50
C PHE A 94 -2.14 -11.04 5.66
N SER A 95 -0.90 -10.60 5.40
CA SER A 95 0.15 -10.48 6.41
C SER A 95 0.84 -9.12 6.31
N ASP A 96 0.83 -8.36 7.39
CA ASP A 96 1.55 -7.10 7.54
C ASP A 96 2.94 -7.39 8.14
N ALA A 97 3.99 -7.01 7.42
CA ALA A 97 5.36 -7.26 7.83
C ALA A 97 5.96 -6.19 8.75
N GLN A 98 5.25 -5.10 9.01
CA GLN A 98 5.74 -4.01 9.86
C GLN A 98 7.11 -3.48 9.40
N GLN A 99 7.29 -3.33 8.08
CA GLN A 99 8.50 -2.87 7.39
C GLN A 99 9.74 -3.76 7.63
N LYS A 100 9.53 -5.06 7.95
CA LYS A 100 10.61 -6.02 8.20
C LYS A 100 10.59 -7.14 7.17
N GLN A 101 11.64 -7.24 6.37
CA GLN A 101 11.79 -8.30 5.38
C GLN A 101 11.69 -9.71 5.99
N GLU A 102 12.26 -9.92 7.18
CA GLU A 102 12.17 -11.21 7.86
C GLU A 102 10.73 -11.65 8.15
N ASN A 103 9.81 -10.70 8.37
CA ASN A 103 8.40 -10.99 8.58
C ASN A 103 7.72 -11.37 7.25
N GLN A 104 8.08 -10.73 6.13
CA GLN A 104 7.60 -11.13 4.80
C GLN A 104 8.10 -12.54 4.43
N ILE A 105 9.37 -12.86 4.69
CA ILE A 105 9.92 -14.19 4.46
C ILE A 105 9.17 -15.26 5.29
N LYS A 106 8.86 -14.97 6.57
CA LYS A 106 8.05 -15.86 7.41
C LYS A 106 6.62 -16.01 6.87
N ALA A 107 6.00 -14.92 6.40
CA ALA A 107 4.67 -14.95 5.80
C ALA A 107 4.63 -15.82 4.54
N ILE A 108 5.59 -15.64 3.62
CA ILE A 108 5.70 -16.45 2.40
C ILE A 108 5.83 -17.93 2.73
N ARG A 109 6.71 -18.31 3.66
CA ARG A 109 6.86 -19.71 4.11
C ARG A 109 5.57 -20.26 4.73
N SER A 110 4.84 -19.44 5.47
CA SER A 110 3.53 -19.81 6.01
C SER A 110 2.50 -20.05 4.89
N PHE A 111 2.48 -19.21 3.85
CA PHE A 111 1.63 -19.38 2.68
C PHE A 111 1.97 -20.65 1.88
N ILE A 112 3.26 -20.95 1.71
CA ILE A 112 3.72 -22.20 1.10
C ILE A 112 3.23 -23.41 1.89
N ALA A 113 3.40 -23.41 3.22
CA ALA A 113 2.94 -24.50 4.09
C ALA A 113 1.40 -24.69 4.04
N GLN A 114 0.65 -23.61 3.88
CA GLN A 114 -0.80 -23.62 3.73
C GLN A 114 -1.26 -23.96 2.30
N LYS A 115 -0.34 -24.12 1.34
CA LYS A 115 -0.61 -24.43 -0.06
C LYS A 115 -1.60 -23.44 -0.69
N VAL A 116 -1.34 -22.14 -0.52
CA VAL A 116 -2.14 -21.11 -1.18
C VAL A 116 -2.05 -21.25 -2.71
N ASP A 117 -3.04 -20.74 -3.44
CA ASP A 117 -3.08 -20.83 -4.91
C ASP A 117 -2.18 -19.79 -5.59
N ALA A 118 -1.89 -18.66 -4.93
CA ALA A 118 -1.00 -17.60 -5.40
C ALA A 118 -0.43 -16.80 -4.21
N ILE A 119 0.72 -16.16 -4.42
CA ILE A 119 1.33 -15.23 -3.48
C ILE A 119 1.47 -13.86 -4.14
N GLY A 120 0.95 -12.81 -3.49
CA GLY A 120 1.25 -11.41 -3.76
C GLY A 120 2.32 -10.91 -2.78
N LEU A 121 3.32 -10.21 -3.28
CA LEU A 121 4.43 -9.69 -2.49
C LEU A 121 4.74 -8.25 -2.89
N ALA A 122 4.66 -7.32 -1.96
CA ALA A 122 5.25 -5.99 -2.08
C ALA A 122 6.59 -5.99 -1.31
N PRO A 123 7.77 -6.11 -1.97
CA PRO A 123 9.04 -6.33 -1.26
C PRO A 123 9.48 -5.10 -0.45
N VAL A 124 9.96 -5.27 0.79
CA VAL A 124 10.53 -4.15 1.58
C VAL A 124 11.77 -3.60 0.89
N VAL A 125 12.66 -4.47 0.43
CA VAL A 125 13.91 -4.15 -0.28
C VAL A 125 14.09 -5.09 -1.47
N GLU A 126 15.02 -4.77 -2.38
CA GLU A 126 15.23 -5.57 -3.60
C GLU A 126 15.95 -6.90 -3.40
N SER A 127 16.86 -7.00 -2.41
CA SER A 127 17.74 -8.16 -2.24
C SER A 127 17.27 -9.14 -1.18
N GLY A 128 17.79 -10.38 -1.23
CA GLY A 128 17.60 -11.42 -0.18
C GLY A 128 16.32 -12.24 -0.35
N TRP A 129 15.75 -12.28 -1.54
CA TRP A 129 14.51 -12.99 -1.83
C TRP A 129 14.71 -14.36 -2.47
N GLU A 130 15.86 -14.62 -3.03
CA GLU A 130 16.17 -15.77 -3.90
C GLU A 130 15.76 -17.10 -3.25
N THR A 131 16.11 -17.30 -1.98
CA THR A 131 15.82 -18.56 -1.27
C THR A 131 14.32 -18.79 -1.11
N VAL A 132 13.59 -17.82 -0.56
CA VAL A 132 12.16 -18.02 -0.25
C VAL A 132 11.30 -18.03 -1.51
N LEU A 133 11.67 -17.27 -2.56
CA LEU A 133 10.96 -17.30 -3.84
C LEU A 133 11.24 -18.61 -4.59
N LYS A 134 12.46 -19.17 -4.45
CA LYS A 134 12.74 -20.52 -4.94
C LYS A 134 11.91 -21.56 -4.19
N GLU A 135 11.75 -21.46 -2.89
CA GLU A 135 10.87 -22.34 -2.11
C GLU A 135 9.42 -22.29 -2.64
N ALA A 136 8.89 -21.09 -2.97
CA ALA A 136 7.56 -20.94 -3.57
C ALA A 136 7.47 -21.57 -4.97
N LYS A 137 8.47 -21.34 -5.82
CA LYS A 137 8.56 -21.92 -7.16
C LYS A 137 8.61 -23.45 -7.11
N ASP A 138 9.44 -24.03 -6.23
CA ASP A 138 9.57 -25.49 -6.05
C ASP A 138 8.25 -26.11 -5.53
N ALA A 139 7.45 -25.34 -4.79
CA ALA A 139 6.11 -25.72 -4.34
C ALA A 139 5.03 -25.54 -5.43
N GLY A 140 5.38 -25.00 -6.61
CA GLY A 140 4.46 -24.74 -7.73
C GLY A 140 3.49 -23.58 -7.47
N ILE A 141 3.83 -22.64 -6.56
CA ILE A 141 2.99 -21.50 -6.21
C ILE A 141 3.47 -20.26 -6.98
N PRO A 142 2.65 -19.67 -7.86
CA PRO A 142 3.01 -18.45 -8.58
C PRO A 142 3.13 -17.27 -7.62
N VAL A 143 4.18 -16.44 -7.85
CA VAL A 143 4.41 -15.20 -7.09
C VAL A 143 4.21 -14.00 -8.00
N PHE A 144 3.41 -13.04 -7.55
CA PHE A 144 3.19 -11.75 -8.21
C PHE A 144 3.85 -10.66 -7.36
N LEU A 145 4.77 -9.91 -7.95
CA LEU A 145 5.33 -8.74 -7.29
C LEU A 145 4.42 -7.54 -7.51
N LEU A 146 4.18 -6.76 -6.46
CA LEU A 146 3.40 -5.54 -6.52
C LEU A 146 4.23 -4.34 -6.07
N ASP A 147 3.97 -3.19 -6.71
CA ASP A 147 4.64 -1.92 -6.41
C ASP A 147 6.15 -2.01 -6.59
N ARG A 148 6.86 -2.72 -5.71
CA ARG A 148 8.32 -2.81 -5.71
C ARG A 148 8.81 -4.09 -6.40
N SER A 149 9.95 -3.98 -7.08
CA SER A 149 10.65 -5.09 -7.70
C SER A 149 11.73 -5.70 -6.79
N ILE A 150 12.33 -6.79 -7.26
CA ILE A 150 13.50 -7.42 -6.64
C ILE A 150 14.71 -7.26 -7.56
N THR A 151 15.92 -7.55 -7.02
CA THR A 151 17.18 -7.46 -7.76
C THR A 151 17.09 -8.15 -9.12
N ALA A 152 17.54 -7.47 -10.17
CA ALA A 152 17.62 -8.01 -11.52
C ALA A 152 18.38 -9.34 -11.60
N GLY A 153 18.01 -10.19 -12.54
CA GLY A 153 18.55 -11.55 -12.67
C GLY A 153 17.76 -12.63 -11.93
N ASN A 154 16.69 -12.23 -11.20
CA ASN A 154 15.79 -13.13 -10.47
C ASN A 154 14.39 -13.20 -11.11
N GLU A 155 14.26 -12.82 -12.38
CA GLU A 155 12.98 -12.73 -13.07
C GLU A 155 12.28 -14.09 -13.21
N ASP A 156 13.00 -15.19 -13.13
CA ASP A 156 12.47 -16.54 -13.16
C ASP A 156 11.83 -17.00 -11.83
N LEU A 157 11.98 -16.20 -10.76
CA LEU A 157 11.44 -16.49 -9.43
C LEU A 157 10.06 -15.90 -9.18
N TYR A 158 9.52 -15.09 -10.11
CA TYR A 158 8.17 -14.56 -10.02
C TYR A 158 7.45 -14.64 -11.38
N THR A 159 6.14 -14.59 -11.32
CA THR A 159 5.26 -14.74 -12.49
C THR A 159 5.14 -13.44 -13.28
N SER A 160 4.83 -12.34 -12.58
CA SER A 160 4.68 -11.01 -13.17
C SER A 160 4.95 -9.95 -12.09
N PHE A 161 5.42 -8.78 -12.51
CA PHE A 161 5.51 -7.56 -11.70
C PHE A 161 4.37 -6.62 -12.10
N ILE A 162 3.68 -6.04 -11.12
CA ILE A 162 2.56 -5.10 -11.31
C ILE A 162 2.92 -3.81 -10.60
N GLY A 163 3.08 -2.71 -11.33
CA GLY A 163 3.46 -1.43 -10.73
C GLY A 163 4.01 -0.41 -11.72
N SER A 164 4.51 0.65 -11.15
CA SER A 164 4.95 1.88 -11.80
C SER A 164 6.35 1.76 -12.42
N ASP A 165 6.67 2.71 -13.29
CA ASP A 165 8.03 2.91 -13.83
C ASP A 165 8.73 3.99 -13.01
N PHE A 166 9.39 3.60 -11.93
CA PHE A 166 10.03 4.51 -10.98
C PHE A 166 11.18 5.33 -11.59
N VAL A 167 11.87 4.80 -12.61
CA VAL A 167 12.87 5.59 -13.35
C VAL A 167 12.17 6.72 -14.10
N LEU A 168 11.06 6.42 -14.79
CA LEU A 168 10.25 7.41 -15.48
C LEU A 168 9.65 8.46 -14.53
N GLU A 169 9.20 8.05 -13.34
CA GLU A 169 8.72 8.99 -12.31
C GLU A 169 9.82 9.99 -11.92
N GLY A 170 11.04 9.50 -11.64
CA GLY A 170 12.19 10.37 -11.36
C GLY A 170 12.53 11.30 -12.52
N GLN A 171 12.51 10.81 -13.77
CA GLN A 171 12.70 11.62 -14.96
C GLN A 171 11.61 12.68 -15.12
N ASN A 172 10.34 12.35 -14.88
CA ASN A 172 9.23 13.30 -14.94
C ASN A 172 9.35 14.40 -13.87
N ALA A 173 9.82 14.07 -12.67
CA ALA A 173 10.10 15.03 -11.61
C ALA A 173 11.18 16.03 -12.03
N ALA A 174 12.30 15.53 -12.58
CA ALA A 174 13.37 16.37 -13.10
C ALA A 174 12.92 17.21 -14.29
N LYS A 175 12.18 16.62 -15.22
CA LYS A 175 11.63 17.33 -16.38
C LYS A 175 10.76 18.50 -15.96
N TRP A 176 9.80 18.28 -15.04
CA TRP A 176 8.96 19.36 -14.52
C TRP A 176 9.82 20.48 -13.92
N MET A 177 10.85 20.16 -13.14
CA MET A 177 11.73 21.14 -12.53
C MET A 177 12.51 21.96 -13.56
N LEU A 178 13.04 21.32 -14.60
CA LEU A 178 13.79 21.97 -15.68
C LEU A 178 12.88 22.88 -16.52
N ASP A 179 11.65 22.44 -16.79
CA ASP A 179 10.65 23.23 -17.52
C ASP A 179 10.19 24.46 -16.71
N GLU A 180 10.02 24.33 -15.39
CA GLU A 180 9.57 25.41 -14.50
C GLU A 180 10.66 26.46 -14.24
N LEU A 181 11.92 26.04 -14.04
CA LEU A 181 13.01 26.91 -13.61
C LEU A 181 13.96 27.32 -14.74
N GLY A 182 13.93 26.62 -15.87
CA GLY A 182 14.81 26.86 -17.02
C GLY A 182 16.14 26.08 -16.92
N ALA A 183 16.59 25.55 -18.06
CA ALA A 183 17.71 24.62 -18.14
C ALA A 183 19.06 25.17 -17.60
N ASP A 184 19.25 26.50 -17.60
CA ASP A 184 20.51 27.20 -17.21
C ASP A 184 20.42 27.78 -15.77
N ALA A 185 19.33 27.53 -15.02
CA ALA A 185 19.17 28.05 -13.68
C ALA A 185 20.21 27.50 -12.69
N GLN A 186 20.48 28.25 -11.63
CA GLN A 186 21.34 27.82 -10.51
C GLN A 186 20.45 27.33 -9.37
N VAL A 187 20.39 26.04 -9.16
CA VAL A 187 19.43 25.39 -8.27
C VAL A 187 20.12 24.42 -7.31
N ASN A 188 20.00 24.70 -6.01
CA ASN A 188 20.39 23.77 -4.97
C ASN A 188 19.17 22.93 -4.59
N ILE A 189 19.33 21.62 -4.66
CA ILE A 189 18.28 20.63 -4.47
C ILE A 189 18.53 19.86 -3.17
N VAL A 190 17.53 19.75 -2.33
CA VAL A 190 17.45 18.77 -1.24
C VAL A 190 16.66 17.56 -1.75
N GLN A 191 17.24 16.38 -1.65
CA GLN A 191 16.60 15.12 -2.03
C GLN A 191 16.23 14.34 -0.77
N LEU A 192 14.93 14.05 -0.59
CA LEU A 192 14.42 13.20 0.47
C LEU A 192 14.19 11.82 -0.13
N GLU A 193 15.08 10.89 0.20
CA GLU A 193 15.05 9.54 -0.37
C GLU A 193 14.07 8.64 0.40
N GLY A 194 13.53 7.62 -0.27
CA GLY A 194 12.74 6.58 0.34
C GLY A 194 13.57 5.61 1.17
N THR A 195 12.96 4.46 1.52
CA THR A 195 13.62 3.38 2.27
C THR A 195 14.85 2.86 1.52
N VAL A 196 15.98 2.81 2.21
CA VAL A 196 17.25 2.36 1.63
C VAL A 196 17.13 0.92 1.12
N GLY A 197 17.51 0.70 -0.14
CA GLY A 197 17.45 -0.61 -0.79
C GLY A 197 16.09 -0.98 -1.38
N ALA A 198 15.09 -0.12 -1.28
CA ALA A 198 13.82 -0.30 -1.99
C ALA A 198 13.95 0.14 -3.46
N SER A 199 13.38 -0.62 -4.40
CA SER A 199 13.43 -0.31 -5.84
C SER A 199 12.87 1.08 -6.14
N ALA A 200 11.73 1.46 -5.54
CA ALA A 200 11.15 2.79 -5.70
C ALA A 200 12.13 3.93 -5.30
N ALA A 201 12.91 3.74 -4.22
CA ALA A 201 13.90 4.74 -3.82
C ALA A 201 15.10 4.79 -4.78
N ASN A 202 15.63 3.61 -5.16
CA ASN A 202 16.79 3.52 -6.04
C ASN A 202 16.49 4.05 -7.45
N ASP A 203 15.35 3.68 -8.02
CA ASP A 203 15.00 4.00 -9.40
C ASP A 203 14.50 5.44 -9.55
N ARG A 204 13.72 6.00 -8.60
CA ARG A 204 13.35 7.43 -8.57
C ARG A 204 14.60 8.31 -8.47
N LYS A 205 15.54 7.92 -7.59
CA LYS A 205 16.84 8.59 -7.50
C LYS A 205 17.58 8.57 -8.82
N LYS A 206 17.76 7.38 -9.39
CA LYS A 206 18.45 7.17 -10.67
C LYS A 206 17.84 8.03 -11.78
N GLY A 207 16.51 7.93 -11.97
CA GLY A 207 15.81 8.67 -13.03
C GLY A 207 15.96 10.17 -12.90
N PHE A 208 15.86 10.72 -11.69
CA PHE A 208 16.04 12.15 -11.42
C PHE A 208 17.48 12.61 -11.64
N GLU A 209 18.46 11.92 -11.08
CA GLU A 209 19.88 12.27 -11.17
C GLU A 209 20.41 12.18 -12.60
N GLU A 210 20.03 11.13 -13.35
CA GLU A 210 20.39 10.99 -14.77
C GLU A 210 19.79 12.13 -15.62
N ALA A 211 18.56 12.54 -15.34
CA ALA A 211 17.90 13.60 -16.11
C ALA A 211 18.53 14.98 -15.87
N ILE A 212 19.07 15.26 -14.69
CA ILE A 212 19.75 16.54 -14.40
C ILE A 212 21.25 16.53 -14.69
N ALA A 213 21.87 15.39 -14.99
CA ALA A 213 23.33 15.26 -15.13
C ALA A 213 23.94 16.20 -16.19
N GLY A 214 23.18 16.55 -17.23
CA GLY A 214 23.59 17.50 -18.28
C GLY A 214 23.49 18.99 -17.91
N HIS A 215 22.93 19.31 -16.72
CA HIS A 215 22.56 20.66 -16.29
C HIS A 215 23.46 21.13 -15.14
N ALA A 216 24.65 21.68 -15.41
CA ALA A 216 25.65 22.01 -14.39
C ALA A 216 25.19 22.97 -13.28
N GLY A 217 24.15 23.73 -13.53
CA GLY A 217 23.53 24.63 -12.54
C GLY A 217 22.68 23.91 -11.48
N TYR A 218 22.24 22.68 -11.74
CA TYR A 218 21.41 21.89 -10.86
C TYR A 218 22.25 20.97 -9.98
N ARG A 219 22.23 21.19 -8.67
CA ARG A 219 23.09 20.49 -7.73
C ARG A 219 22.29 19.90 -6.58
N ILE A 220 22.37 18.60 -6.40
CA ILE A 220 21.88 17.96 -5.16
C ILE A 220 22.90 18.26 -4.07
N VAL A 221 22.58 19.20 -3.19
CA VAL A 221 23.45 19.65 -2.10
C VAL A 221 23.27 18.83 -0.83
N TYR A 222 22.15 18.11 -0.74
CA TYR A 222 21.84 17.21 0.35
C TYR A 222 20.89 16.09 -0.10
N SER A 223 21.21 14.86 0.30
CA SER A 223 20.40 13.69 0.02
C SER A 223 20.40 12.79 1.26
N GLN A 224 19.22 12.45 1.77
CA GLN A 224 19.08 11.58 2.93
C GLN A 224 17.73 10.85 2.91
N THR A 225 17.74 9.61 3.44
CA THR A 225 16.49 8.85 3.59
C THR A 225 15.54 9.44 4.61
N GLY A 226 14.28 9.53 4.24
CA GLY A 226 13.12 9.79 5.11
C GLY A 226 12.19 8.58 5.21
N ASP A 227 12.66 7.39 4.75
CA ASP A 227 11.97 6.09 4.86
C ASP A 227 10.51 6.09 4.35
N PHE A 228 10.19 6.96 3.38
CA PHE A 228 8.84 7.20 2.86
C PHE A 228 7.84 7.73 3.90
N THR A 229 8.27 8.12 5.11
CA THR A 229 7.37 8.58 6.16
C THR A 229 7.34 10.10 6.28
N ARG A 230 6.16 10.66 6.56
CA ARG A 230 5.97 12.11 6.75
C ARG A 230 6.82 12.66 7.89
N ALA A 231 6.84 11.95 9.03
CA ALA A 231 7.59 12.36 10.21
C ALA A 231 9.10 12.45 9.94
N LYS A 232 9.66 11.46 9.26
CA LYS A 232 11.09 11.47 8.90
C LYS A 232 11.41 12.48 7.82
N GLY A 233 10.54 12.65 6.81
CA GLY A 233 10.68 13.72 5.82
C GLY A 233 10.77 15.10 6.47
N LYS A 234 9.91 15.36 7.47
CA LYS A 234 9.96 16.58 8.29
C LYS A 234 11.29 16.69 9.05
N GLU A 235 11.69 15.66 9.81
CA GLU A 235 12.92 15.63 10.60
C GLU A 235 14.16 15.92 9.74
N VAL A 236 14.28 15.27 8.60
CA VAL A 236 15.41 15.46 7.66
C VAL A 236 15.43 16.89 7.13
N MET A 237 14.28 17.42 6.73
CA MET A 237 14.18 18.79 6.22
C MET A 237 14.48 19.84 7.28
N GLU A 238 14.00 19.68 8.51
CA GLU A 238 14.35 20.55 9.65
C GLU A 238 15.85 20.57 9.93
N ALA A 239 16.49 19.39 9.92
CA ALA A 239 17.93 19.27 10.14
C ALA A 239 18.72 20.02 9.07
N TYR A 240 18.27 19.96 7.83
CA TYR A 240 18.90 20.67 6.73
C TYR A 240 18.70 22.18 6.82
N LEU A 241 17.48 22.66 7.06
CA LEU A 241 17.18 24.10 7.17
C LEU A 241 17.90 24.78 8.32
N LYS A 242 18.27 24.05 9.37
CA LYS A 242 19.14 24.54 10.46
C LYS A 242 20.58 24.75 9.99
N LYS A 243 21.05 23.99 9.00
CA LYS A 243 22.43 24.04 8.49
C LYS A 243 22.57 25.05 7.37
N ASP A 244 21.64 25.06 6.43
CA ASP A 244 21.68 25.95 5.26
C ASP A 244 20.25 26.24 4.79
N LYS A 245 19.97 27.48 4.41
CA LYS A 245 18.68 27.90 3.85
C LYS A 245 18.77 28.23 2.36
N ASN A 246 19.95 28.08 1.74
CA ASN A 246 20.14 28.33 0.32
C ASN A 246 19.69 27.12 -0.51
N ILE A 247 18.38 26.86 -0.51
CA ILE A 247 17.70 25.79 -1.21
C ILE A 247 16.65 26.39 -2.11
N GLN A 248 16.57 25.92 -3.35
CA GLN A 248 15.53 26.33 -4.30
C GLN A 248 14.48 25.25 -4.51
N VAL A 249 14.88 23.96 -4.36
CA VAL A 249 13.99 22.82 -4.61
C VAL A 249 14.14 21.73 -3.54
N VAL A 250 13.03 21.16 -3.13
CA VAL A 250 12.95 19.85 -2.45
C VAL A 250 12.37 18.84 -3.44
N TYR A 251 13.13 17.79 -3.74
CA TYR A 251 12.64 16.60 -4.41
C TYR A 251 12.45 15.49 -3.36
N ALA A 252 11.23 15.12 -3.09
CA ALA A 252 10.89 14.02 -2.20
C ALA A 252 10.43 12.80 -3.01
N HIS A 253 10.98 11.64 -2.70
CA HIS A 253 10.62 10.40 -3.38
C HIS A 253 9.19 9.94 -3.13
N ASN A 254 8.47 10.60 -2.18
CA ASN A 254 7.03 10.46 -2.09
C ASN A 254 6.36 11.72 -1.48
N ASP A 255 5.04 11.79 -1.62
CA ASP A 255 4.23 12.92 -1.16
C ASP A 255 4.18 13.04 0.36
N ASP A 256 4.21 11.93 1.12
CA ASP A 256 4.24 12.00 2.58
C ASP A 256 5.50 12.70 3.09
N MET A 257 6.67 12.40 2.54
CA MET A 257 7.91 13.15 2.86
C MET A 257 7.84 14.59 2.37
N ALA A 258 7.27 14.84 1.18
CA ALA A 258 7.06 16.20 0.66
C ALA A 258 6.18 17.02 1.61
N LEU A 259 5.08 16.48 2.10
CA LEU A 259 4.20 17.11 3.08
C LEU A 259 4.88 17.32 4.44
N GLY A 260 5.79 16.42 4.83
CA GLY A 260 6.67 16.61 5.97
C GLY A 260 7.62 17.81 5.78
N ALA A 261 8.22 17.92 4.58
CA ALA A 261 9.06 19.07 4.23
C ALA A 261 8.28 20.37 4.19
N VAL A 262 7.02 20.39 3.70
CA VAL A 262 6.12 21.56 3.77
C VAL A 262 6.05 22.08 5.21
N GLN A 263 5.77 21.20 6.19
CA GLN A 263 5.66 21.58 7.58
C GLN A 263 6.99 22.17 8.14
N ALA A 264 8.12 21.52 7.85
CA ALA A 264 9.44 21.99 8.28
C ALA A 264 9.78 23.38 7.72
N ILE A 265 9.43 23.63 6.45
CA ILE A 265 9.67 24.91 5.78
C ILE A 265 8.80 26.01 6.40
N GLU A 266 7.52 25.74 6.69
CA GLU A 266 6.62 26.68 7.39
C GLU A 266 7.14 27.02 8.80
N GLU A 267 7.56 26.01 9.56
CA GLU A 267 8.12 26.20 10.91
C GLU A 267 9.45 26.98 10.92
N ALA A 268 10.20 26.91 9.82
CA ALA A 268 11.40 27.73 9.61
C ALA A 268 11.11 29.19 9.20
N GLY A 269 9.81 29.55 9.05
CA GLY A 269 9.37 30.89 8.66
C GLY A 269 9.49 31.17 7.15
N LEU A 270 9.63 30.13 6.33
CA LEU A 270 9.67 30.20 4.88
C LEU A 270 8.33 29.79 4.27
N LYS A 271 8.11 30.13 3.01
CA LYS A 271 6.88 29.80 2.27
C LYS A 271 7.10 28.61 1.36
N PRO A 272 6.62 27.39 1.73
CA PRO A 272 6.70 26.25 0.86
C PRO A 272 5.95 26.50 -0.46
N GLY A 273 6.41 25.93 -1.55
CA GLY A 273 5.87 26.16 -2.88
C GLY A 273 6.25 27.49 -3.54
N THR A 274 6.67 28.48 -2.74
CA THR A 274 7.04 29.82 -3.21
C THR A 274 8.53 30.10 -3.04
N ASP A 275 9.03 30.10 -1.80
CA ASP A 275 10.44 30.33 -1.49
C ASP A 275 11.28 29.08 -1.84
N ILE A 276 10.70 27.91 -1.68
CA ILE A 276 11.28 26.61 -1.99
C ILE A 276 10.23 25.81 -2.78
N LYS A 277 10.55 25.43 -4.01
CA LYS A 277 9.70 24.56 -4.83
C LYS A 277 9.70 23.15 -4.26
N ILE A 278 8.55 22.48 -4.28
CA ILE A 278 8.38 21.15 -3.69
C ILE A 278 7.80 20.18 -4.72
N ILE A 279 8.56 19.11 -4.97
CA ILE A 279 8.23 18.04 -5.90
C ILE A 279 8.00 16.78 -5.07
N GLY A 280 6.84 16.15 -5.21
CA GLY A 280 6.52 14.85 -4.63
C GLY A 280 6.24 13.79 -5.70
N VAL A 281 6.05 12.58 -5.25
CA VAL A 281 5.61 11.43 -6.04
C VAL A 281 4.55 10.70 -5.24
N ASP A 282 3.61 10.09 -5.83
CA ASP A 282 2.50 9.22 -5.41
C ASP A 282 1.15 9.73 -5.93
N GLY A 283 0.88 11.02 -5.89
CA GLY A 283 -0.44 11.55 -6.23
C GLY A 283 -1.48 11.33 -5.13
N ILE A 284 -1.10 11.35 -3.85
CA ILE A 284 -2.08 11.24 -2.75
C ILE A 284 -2.90 12.51 -2.61
N LYS A 285 -4.12 12.40 -2.12
CA LYS A 285 -5.05 13.52 -1.97
C LYS A 285 -4.44 14.71 -1.21
N GLY A 286 -3.64 14.43 -0.16
CA GLY A 286 -2.96 15.47 0.61
C GLY A 286 -1.98 16.32 -0.22
N ALA A 287 -1.32 15.75 -1.23
CA ALA A 287 -0.48 16.49 -2.16
C ALA A 287 -1.30 17.42 -3.07
N PHE A 288 -2.43 16.95 -3.58
CA PHE A 288 -3.35 17.79 -4.36
C PHE A 288 -3.90 18.96 -3.54
N GLU A 289 -4.25 18.71 -2.27
CA GLU A 289 -4.68 19.77 -1.34
C GLU A 289 -3.56 20.78 -1.09
N ALA A 290 -2.32 20.33 -0.94
CA ALA A 290 -1.15 21.21 -0.76
C ALA A 290 -0.84 22.01 -2.03
N ILE A 291 -1.00 21.42 -3.22
CA ILE A 291 -0.86 22.13 -4.50
C ILE A 291 -1.97 23.20 -4.64
N ALA A 292 -3.21 22.87 -4.32
CA ALA A 292 -4.32 23.84 -4.35
C ALA A 292 -4.13 25.01 -3.37
N GLN A 293 -3.40 24.79 -2.26
CA GLN A 293 -3.01 25.83 -1.31
C GLN A 293 -1.73 26.58 -1.70
N GLY A 294 -1.08 26.22 -2.80
CA GLY A 294 0.20 26.79 -3.23
C GLY A 294 1.41 26.41 -2.37
N LYS A 295 1.28 25.37 -1.56
CA LYS A 295 2.33 24.87 -0.63
C LYS A 295 3.21 23.78 -1.23
N MET A 296 2.73 23.14 -2.30
CA MET A 296 3.43 22.15 -3.09
C MET A 296 3.27 22.49 -4.56
N ASN A 297 4.19 22.07 -5.43
CA ASN A 297 4.18 22.52 -6.82
C ASN A 297 3.73 21.43 -7.79
N VAL A 298 4.16 20.20 -7.56
CA VAL A 298 3.87 19.06 -8.44
C VAL A 298 3.88 17.76 -7.65
N THR A 299 3.05 16.82 -8.07
CA THR A 299 3.17 15.42 -7.71
C THR A 299 3.15 14.56 -8.98
N ILE A 300 4.05 13.59 -9.03
CA ILE A 300 4.12 12.56 -10.06
C ILE A 300 3.28 11.40 -9.59
N GLU A 301 2.30 10.97 -10.36
CA GLU A 301 1.43 9.87 -9.92
C GLU A 301 2.19 8.54 -9.88
N CYS A 302 1.97 7.79 -8.81
CA CYS A 302 2.26 6.38 -8.64
C CYS A 302 0.95 5.75 -8.16
N ASN A 303 0.34 4.89 -8.97
CA ASN A 303 -1.02 4.43 -8.71
C ASN A 303 -1.07 3.26 -7.71
N PRO A 304 -1.69 3.41 -6.51
CA PRO A 304 -1.75 2.34 -5.50
C PRO A 304 -2.89 1.34 -5.73
N LEU A 305 -3.79 1.58 -6.70
CA LEU A 305 -4.98 0.77 -6.88
C LEU A 305 -4.68 -0.52 -7.67
N LEU A 306 -3.76 -1.34 -7.15
CA LEU A 306 -3.21 -2.52 -7.83
C LEU A 306 -4.05 -3.80 -7.63
N GLY A 307 -5.02 -3.80 -6.70
CA GLY A 307 -5.84 -4.97 -6.40
C GLY A 307 -6.55 -5.57 -7.62
N PRO A 308 -7.27 -4.78 -8.44
CA PRO A 308 -7.95 -5.28 -9.64
C PRO A 308 -6.98 -5.88 -10.67
N GLN A 309 -5.80 -5.28 -10.86
CA GLN A 309 -4.77 -5.78 -11.78
C GLN A 309 -4.19 -7.12 -11.29
N LEU A 310 -3.90 -7.24 -9.99
CA LEU A 310 -3.46 -8.49 -9.38
C LEU A 310 -4.51 -9.59 -9.56
N LYS A 311 -5.78 -9.29 -9.28
CA LYS A 311 -6.88 -10.24 -9.46
C LYS A 311 -6.95 -10.74 -10.90
N GLN A 312 -6.90 -9.84 -11.88
CA GLN A 312 -6.94 -10.22 -13.28
C GLN A 312 -5.73 -11.08 -13.66
N ALA A 313 -4.53 -10.73 -13.21
CA ALA A 313 -3.32 -11.49 -13.47
C ALA A 313 -3.40 -12.93 -12.89
N ILE A 314 -3.94 -13.07 -11.67
CA ILE A 314 -4.15 -14.41 -11.07
C ILE A 314 -5.15 -15.24 -11.88
N LEU A 315 -6.26 -14.65 -12.33
CA LEU A 315 -7.26 -15.34 -13.15
C LEU A 315 -6.69 -15.77 -14.51
N ASP A 316 -6.00 -14.87 -15.21
CA ASP A 316 -5.36 -15.15 -16.50
C ASP A 316 -4.31 -16.25 -16.37
N PHE A 317 -3.49 -16.23 -15.31
CA PHE A 317 -2.54 -17.29 -15.01
C PHE A 317 -3.23 -18.66 -14.81
N LYS A 318 -4.33 -18.69 -14.06
CA LYS A 318 -5.10 -19.94 -13.82
C LYS A 318 -5.78 -20.48 -15.08
N GLU A 319 -6.09 -19.61 -16.03
CA GLU A 319 -6.60 -19.99 -17.36
C GLU A 319 -5.48 -20.46 -18.31
N GLY A 320 -4.21 -20.41 -17.88
CA GLY A 320 -3.06 -20.80 -18.68
C GLY A 320 -2.63 -19.76 -19.72
N LYS A 321 -3.07 -18.49 -19.56
CA LYS A 321 -2.64 -17.40 -20.43
C LYS A 321 -1.21 -16.98 -20.11
N GLU A 322 -0.47 -16.60 -21.14
CA GLU A 322 0.84 -15.97 -20.96
C GLU A 322 0.67 -14.54 -20.41
N LEU A 323 1.39 -14.24 -19.35
CA LEU A 323 1.39 -12.91 -18.74
C LEU A 323 2.62 -12.11 -19.17
N PRO A 324 2.49 -10.78 -19.37
CA PRO A 324 3.65 -9.92 -19.51
C PRO A 324 4.48 -9.95 -18.22
N ARG A 325 5.79 -9.84 -18.37
CA ARG A 325 6.69 -9.76 -17.19
C ARG A 325 6.42 -8.54 -16.32
N TRP A 326 5.94 -7.47 -16.92
CA TRP A 326 5.59 -6.24 -16.25
C TRP A 326 4.23 -5.71 -16.73
N ILE A 327 3.29 -5.62 -15.84
CA ILE A 327 1.99 -4.97 -16.01
C ILE A 327 2.15 -3.55 -15.45
N LYS A 328 2.38 -2.58 -16.34
CA LYS A 328 2.60 -1.19 -15.96
C LYS A 328 1.30 -0.52 -15.53
N SER A 329 1.39 0.30 -14.48
CA SER A 329 0.34 1.25 -14.11
C SER A 329 0.29 2.42 -15.09
N GLU A 330 -0.91 2.94 -15.35
CA GLU A 330 -1.10 4.20 -16.07
C GLU A 330 -1.02 5.36 -15.06
N GLU A 331 -0.17 6.36 -15.35
CA GLU A 331 0.20 7.42 -14.43
C GLU A 331 0.35 8.74 -15.17
N ASP A 332 0.24 9.84 -14.42
CA ASP A 332 0.28 11.18 -14.96
C ASP A 332 1.08 12.14 -14.04
N VAL A 333 1.31 13.37 -14.49
CA VAL A 333 1.97 14.43 -13.73
C VAL A 333 0.97 15.50 -13.41
N TYR A 334 0.80 15.84 -12.13
CA TYR A 334 -0.21 16.78 -11.66
C TYR A 334 0.42 18.02 -11.02
N PHE A 335 0.15 19.17 -11.60
CA PHE A 335 0.59 20.49 -11.12
C PHE A 335 -0.42 21.59 -11.53
N GLY A 336 -0.36 22.74 -10.86
CA GLY A 336 -1.18 23.90 -11.18
C GLY A 336 -2.68 23.58 -11.27
N GLN A 337 -3.36 24.12 -12.29
CA GLN A 337 -4.81 23.94 -12.46
C GLN A 337 -5.19 22.47 -12.67
N LYS A 338 -4.36 21.67 -13.37
CA LYS A 338 -4.62 20.24 -13.59
C LYS A 338 -4.78 19.47 -12.28
N ALA A 339 -3.93 19.78 -11.29
CA ALA A 339 -4.04 19.14 -9.97
C ALA A 339 -5.30 19.59 -9.24
N ILE A 340 -5.64 20.89 -9.30
CA ILE A 340 -6.86 21.43 -8.67
C ILE A 340 -8.11 20.77 -9.24
N ASP A 341 -8.20 20.65 -10.57
CA ASP A 341 -9.33 20.04 -11.26
C ASP A 341 -9.48 18.53 -10.96
N ALA A 342 -8.36 17.84 -10.72
CA ALA A 342 -8.35 16.42 -10.39
C ALA A 342 -8.69 16.11 -8.92
N LEU A 343 -8.45 17.06 -7.99
CA LEU A 343 -8.62 16.86 -6.54
C LEU A 343 -9.98 16.29 -6.12
N PRO A 344 -11.15 16.74 -6.67
CA PRO A 344 -12.44 16.19 -6.26
C PRO A 344 -12.62 14.68 -6.52
N ASN A 345 -11.84 14.14 -7.46
CA ASN A 345 -11.95 12.75 -7.92
C ASN A 345 -10.84 11.84 -7.37
N ARG A 346 -9.90 12.39 -6.56
CA ARG A 346 -8.82 11.58 -5.98
C ARG A 346 -9.38 10.61 -4.95
N LYS A 347 -9.03 9.33 -5.12
CA LYS A 347 -9.52 8.20 -4.30
C LYS A 347 -8.61 7.87 -3.13
N TYR A 348 -7.40 8.43 -3.12
CA TYR A 348 -6.36 8.13 -2.12
C TYR A 348 -5.50 9.36 -1.83
#